data_9af1ed05380d49019d03e61c54c5391e
#
_entry.id   9af1ed05380d49019d03e61c54c5391e
#
_cell.length_a   1.000
_cell.length_b   1.000
_cell.length_c   1.000
_cell.angle_alpha   90.00
_cell.angle_beta   90.00
_cell.angle_gamma   90.00
#
_symmetry.space_group_name_H-M   'P 1'
#
loop_
_entity.id
_entity.type
_entity.pdbx_description
1 polymer ?
#
loop_
_entity_poly.entity_id
_entity_poly.type
_entity_poly.pdbx_seq_one_letter_code
_entity_poly.pdbx_strand_id
1 'polypeptide(L)'
;PDFPAYALVYESLQRVATRSAGRTGPLWYFVPVLLAGSFPWIGPAIGGAIRAVRLRAHRRESDGWPAAFVASWALVPLVFFSLSQSKLPGYYLPALPGVALSAAMLLARALQDEGALRQAARSTTVVAVVMGVLGVATLVLADVAFVQVQLSPQARLRLPGVTLGLGAALALGGAVAFFGARRRLVWVMAAGLALPVPATPFVAGRFLEAVARDRSSRDLAARIEAAAPGARVVGVAAYPTSLRYYLDRPVLLSSRTAVELTSNYVVSRAAEFRGLPGSPLRPGGWWREALAACAEPTVFVARSGRPAVEELARVLPLIAAGGADAKFLAYGPCRPAGAGAGAGTPARPGTP
;
A
#
# COMPACT_ATOMS: atom_id res chain seq x y z
N PRO A 1 25.90 12.45 6.94
CA PRO A 1 26.96 12.45 5.93
C PRO A 1 26.97 11.15 5.10
N ASP A 2 26.65 9.98 5.71
CA ASP A 2 26.77 8.66 5.05
C ASP A 2 25.53 8.19 4.30
N PHE A 3 24.47 8.99 4.23
CA PHE A 3 23.23 8.58 3.59
C PHE A 3 23.41 8.15 2.11
N PRO A 4 24.22 8.85 1.27
CA PRO A 4 24.47 8.40 -0.08
C PRO A 4 25.14 7.01 -0.16
N ALA A 5 26.13 6.76 0.68
CA ALA A 5 26.78 5.45 0.76
C ALA A 5 25.82 4.36 1.26
N TYR A 6 25.00 4.67 2.27
CA TYR A 6 23.95 3.78 2.74
C TYR A 6 22.95 3.45 1.64
N ALA A 7 22.43 4.45 0.91
CA ALA A 7 21.44 4.27 -0.14
C ALA A 7 21.97 3.41 -1.30
N LEU A 8 23.22 3.67 -1.73
CA LEU A 8 23.83 2.95 -2.85
C LEU A 8 24.31 1.55 -2.45
N VAL A 9 24.99 1.42 -1.32
CA VAL A 9 25.61 0.15 -0.93
C VAL A 9 24.60 -0.74 -0.19
N TYR A 10 23.97 -0.25 0.88
CA TYR A 10 23.06 -1.06 1.70
C TYR A 10 21.70 -1.29 1.06
N GLU A 11 21.03 -0.21 0.65
CA GLU A 11 19.66 -0.30 0.14
C GLU A 11 19.60 -0.78 -1.32
N SER A 12 20.66 -0.64 -2.10
CA SER A 12 20.69 -1.11 -3.49
C SER A 12 21.50 -2.39 -3.62
N LEU A 13 22.82 -2.36 -3.46
CA LEU A 13 23.68 -3.51 -3.75
C LEU A 13 23.51 -4.65 -2.76
N GLN A 14 23.57 -4.39 -1.45
CA GLN A 14 23.48 -5.45 -0.46
C GLN A 14 22.08 -6.06 -0.39
N ARG A 15 21.02 -5.26 -0.60
CA ARG A 15 19.65 -5.78 -0.65
C ARG A 15 19.42 -6.73 -1.82
N VAL A 16 20.05 -6.50 -2.96
CA VAL A 16 20.00 -7.39 -4.13
C VAL A 16 20.85 -8.63 -3.91
N ALA A 17 22.06 -8.46 -3.37
CA ALA A 17 23.08 -9.52 -3.28
C ALA A 17 22.94 -10.40 -2.02
N THR A 18 22.31 -9.92 -0.95
CA THR A 18 22.27 -10.61 0.34
C THR A 18 20.86 -10.85 0.86
N ARG A 19 20.72 -11.76 1.84
CA ARG A 19 19.46 -12.04 2.55
C ARG A 19 19.17 -11.07 3.71
N SER A 20 19.92 -9.99 3.82
CA SER A 20 19.82 -9.04 4.95
C SER A 20 18.42 -8.41 5.11
N ALA A 21 17.64 -8.33 4.04
CA ALA A 21 16.29 -7.77 4.08
C ALA A 21 15.21 -8.76 4.60
N GLY A 22 15.54 -10.04 4.88
CA GLY A 22 14.61 -11.04 5.40
C GLY A 22 13.44 -11.41 4.48
N ARG A 23 13.47 -10.98 3.20
CA ARG A 23 12.38 -11.17 2.23
C ARG A 23 12.81 -12.09 1.11
N THR A 24 13.10 -13.34 1.45
CA THR A 24 13.55 -14.36 0.49
C THR A 24 12.37 -15.04 -0.19
N GLY A 25 12.58 -15.56 -1.39
CA GLY A 25 11.60 -16.32 -2.15
C GLY A 25 12.23 -17.10 -3.30
N PRO A 26 11.50 -18.03 -3.92
CA PRO A 26 12.01 -18.83 -5.03
C PRO A 26 12.29 -17.97 -6.28
N LEU A 27 13.09 -18.49 -7.20
CA LEU A 27 13.42 -17.78 -8.46
C LEU A 27 12.17 -17.46 -9.29
N TRP A 28 11.17 -18.32 -9.29
CA TRP A 28 9.91 -18.13 -10.02
C TRP A 28 8.91 -17.19 -9.33
N TYR A 29 9.27 -16.59 -8.18
CA TYR A 29 8.40 -15.71 -7.39
C TYR A 29 7.68 -14.64 -8.23
N PHE A 30 8.38 -14.02 -9.18
CA PHE A 30 7.80 -12.95 -9.99
C PHE A 30 6.90 -13.43 -11.13
N VAL A 31 6.88 -14.72 -11.46
CA VAL A 31 5.98 -15.26 -12.50
C VAL A 31 4.52 -15.09 -12.09
N PRO A 32 4.05 -15.63 -10.97
CA PRO A 32 2.67 -15.43 -10.53
C PRO A 32 2.36 -13.97 -10.21
N VAL A 33 3.33 -13.20 -9.68
CA VAL A 33 3.15 -11.77 -9.40
C VAL A 33 2.91 -10.99 -10.70
N LEU A 34 3.68 -11.27 -11.77
CA LEU A 34 3.48 -10.66 -13.08
C LEU A 34 2.14 -11.04 -13.68
N LEU A 35 1.78 -12.34 -13.65
CA LEU A 35 0.51 -12.83 -14.18
C LEU A 35 -0.67 -12.13 -13.50
N ALA A 36 -0.65 -12.08 -12.17
CA ALA A 36 -1.71 -11.41 -11.40
C ALA A 36 -1.72 -9.88 -11.60
N GLY A 37 -0.55 -9.23 -11.54
CA GLY A 37 -0.43 -7.78 -11.64
C GLY A 37 -0.65 -7.22 -13.06
N SER A 38 -0.54 -8.06 -14.09
CA SER A 38 -0.83 -7.69 -15.48
C SER A 38 -2.23 -8.14 -15.93
N PHE A 39 -2.97 -8.81 -15.06
CA PHE A 39 -4.34 -9.25 -15.36
C PHE A 39 -5.27 -8.04 -15.52
N PRO A 40 -6.16 -8.03 -16.54
CA PRO A 40 -6.41 -9.09 -17.51
C PRO A 40 -5.60 -8.98 -18.82
N TRP A 41 -4.71 -8.00 -18.97
CA TRP A 41 -3.96 -7.73 -20.19
C TRP A 41 -2.87 -8.76 -20.51
N ILE A 42 -2.57 -9.64 -19.55
CA ILE A 42 -1.55 -10.68 -19.71
C ILE A 42 -1.87 -11.66 -20.85
N GLY A 43 -3.14 -11.93 -21.12
CA GLY A 43 -3.55 -12.79 -22.23
C GLY A 43 -3.09 -12.25 -23.60
N PRO A 44 -3.56 -11.05 -24.00
CA PRO A 44 -3.08 -10.40 -25.22
C PRO A 44 -1.55 -10.19 -25.22
N ALA A 45 -0.91 -9.91 -24.08
CA ALA A 45 0.54 -9.76 -24.01
C ALA A 45 1.28 -11.06 -24.35
N ILE A 46 0.88 -12.17 -23.77
CA ILE A 46 1.42 -13.51 -24.12
C ILE A 46 1.13 -13.84 -25.60
N GLY A 47 -0.09 -13.54 -26.05
CA GLY A 47 -0.46 -13.72 -27.46
C GLY A 47 0.46 -12.93 -28.40
N GLY A 48 0.78 -11.69 -28.05
CA GLY A 48 1.73 -10.84 -28.78
C GLY A 48 3.13 -11.40 -28.79
N ALA A 49 3.62 -11.84 -27.64
CA ALA A 49 4.94 -12.46 -27.51
C ALA A 49 5.08 -13.75 -28.34
N ILE A 50 4.08 -14.64 -28.26
CA ILE A 50 4.05 -15.89 -29.07
C ILE A 50 4.09 -15.55 -30.57
N ARG A 51 3.30 -14.56 -31.00
CA ARG A 51 3.28 -14.13 -32.37
C ARG A 51 4.64 -13.57 -32.83
N ALA A 52 5.25 -12.71 -32.01
CA ALA A 52 6.57 -12.14 -32.30
C ALA A 52 7.63 -13.22 -32.46
N VAL A 53 7.67 -14.23 -31.61
CA VAL A 53 8.58 -15.36 -31.70
C VAL A 53 8.36 -16.15 -33.01
N ARG A 54 7.11 -16.46 -33.36
CA ARG A 54 6.75 -17.18 -34.57
C ARG A 54 7.16 -16.43 -35.85
N LEU A 55 6.90 -15.12 -35.90
CA LEU A 55 7.28 -14.28 -37.06
C LEU A 55 8.80 -14.21 -37.21
N ARG A 56 9.55 -14.09 -36.12
CA ARG A 56 11.01 -14.10 -36.14
C ARG A 56 11.58 -15.44 -36.63
N ALA A 57 10.98 -16.55 -36.19
CA ALA A 57 11.38 -17.89 -36.68
C ALA A 57 11.18 -18.09 -38.16
N HIS A 58 10.24 -17.37 -38.80
CA HIS A 58 9.97 -17.43 -40.22
C HIS A 58 10.72 -16.35 -41.04
N ARG A 59 11.76 -15.70 -40.45
CA ARG A 59 12.61 -14.69 -41.10
C ARG A 59 11.86 -13.53 -41.79
N ARG A 60 10.74 -13.11 -41.27
CA ARG A 60 10.04 -11.89 -41.70
C ARG A 60 10.65 -10.70 -40.95
N GLU A 61 11.74 -10.16 -41.50
CA GLU A 61 12.70 -9.27 -40.79
C GLU A 61 12.19 -7.89 -40.42
N SER A 62 11.18 -7.34 -41.06
CA SER A 62 10.74 -5.94 -40.80
C SER A 62 10.24 -5.64 -39.39
N ASP A 63 9.80 -6.66 -38.66
CA ASP A 63 9.15 -6.50 -37.34
C ASP A 63 10.01 -6.94 -36.15
N GLY A 64 11.24 -7.36 -36.36
CA GLY A 64 12.07 -7.99 -35.33
C GLY A 64 12.55 -7.04 -34.24
N TRP A 65 12.86 -5.80 -34.57
CA TRP A 65 13.44 -4.84 -33.62
C TRP A 65 12.46 -4.37 -32.56
N PRO A 66 11.23 -3.92 -32.89
CA PRO A 66 10.25 -3.54 -31.89
C PRO A 66 9.88 -4.70 -30.95
N ALA A 67 9.75 -5.91 -31.49
CA ALA A 67 9.44 -7.09 -30.70
C ALA A 67 10.57 -7.46 -29.73
N ALA A 68 11.83 -7.36 -30.16
CA ALA A 68 12.99 -7.61 -29.29
C ALA A 68 13.10 -6.56 -28.18
N PHE A 69 12.88 -5.29 -28.49
CA PHE A 69 12.86 -4.21 -27.52
C PHE A 69 11.80 -4.44 -26.45
N VAL A 70 10.55 -4.70 -26.86
CA VAL A 70 9.43 -4.96 -25.95
C VAL A 70 9.67 -6.19 -25.09
N ALA A 71 10.20 -7.27 -25.68
CA ALA A 71 10.56 -8.47 -24.94
C ALA A 71 11.66 -8.20 -23.90
N SER A 72 12.70 -7.46 -24.28
CA SER A 72 13.78 -7.08 -23.37
C SER A 72 13.25 -6.23 -22.22
N TRP A 73 12.39 -5.25 -22.51
CA TRP A 73 11.79 -4.41 -21.45
C TRP A 73 10.97 -5.21 -20.44
N ALA A 74 10.27 -6.25 -20.88
CA ALA A 74 9.53 -7.13 -19.97
C ALA A 74 10.46 -8.11 -19.22
N LEU A 75 11.42 -8.74 -19.94
CA LEU A 75 12.19 -9.86 -19.40
C LEU A 75 13.38 -9.42 -18.54
N VAL A 76 14.09 -8.34 -18.91
CA VAL A 76 15.29 -7.91 -18.18
C VAL A 76 15.00 -7.60 -16.72
N PRO A 77 13.98 -6.78 -16.37
CA PRO A 77 13.64 -6.55 -14.97
C PRO A 77 13.20 -7.83 -14.24
N LEU A 78 12.43 -8.70 -14.91
CA LEU A 78 11.99 -9.95 -14.31
C LEU A 78 13.16 -10.88 -13.97
N VAL A 79 14.09 -11.06 -14.91
CA VAL A 79 15.29 -11.88 -14.69
C VAL A 79 16.15 -11.27 -13.58
N PHE A 80 16.42 -9.97 -13.66
CA PHE A 80 17.21 -9.26 -12.66
C PHE A 80 16.66 -9.42 -11.24
N PHE A 81 15.37 -9.15 -11.04
CA PHE A 81 14.76 -9.29 -9.73
C PHE A 81 14.51 -10.75 -9.32
N SER A 82 14.37 -11.66 -10.27
CA SER A 82 14.32 -13.11 -9.98
C SER A 82 15.64 -13.64 -9.44
N LEU A 83 16.76 -13.09 -9.87
CA LEU A 83 18.10 -13.41 -9.34
C LEU A 83 18.39 -12.71 -8.00
N SER A 84 17.74 -11.58 -7.71
CA SER A 84 17.88 -10.88 -6.45
C SER A 84 17.48 -11.75 -5.25
N GLN A 85 18.21 -11.64 -4.14
CA GLN A 85 17.89 -12.33 -2.89
C GLN A 85 16.66 -11.73 -2.18
N SER A 86 16.37 -10.46 -2.40
CA SER A 86 15.21 -9.78 -1.82
C SER A 86 14.03 -9.78 -2.79
N LYS A 87 12.87 -10.30 -2.35
CA LYS A 87 11.65 -10.39 -3.13
C LYS A 87 10.58 -9.44 -2.60
N LEU A 88 10.24 -8.43 -3.40
CA LEU A 88 9.09 -7.55 -3.14
C LEU A 88 8.13 -7.60 -4.33
N PRO A 89 6.82 -7.73 -4.11
CA PRO A 89 5.86 -7.77 -5.22
C PRO A 89 6.04 -6.58 -6.19
N GLY A 90 6.28 -5.36 -5.66
CA GLY A 90 6.46 -4.16 -6.49
C GLY A 90 7.66 -4.16 -7.45
N TYR A 91 8.61 -5.09 -7.32
CA TYR A 91 9.76 -5.16 -8.22
C TYR A 91 9.41 -5.65 -9.63
N TYR A 92 8.20 -6.13 -9.87
CA TYR A 92 7.73 -6.43 -11.22
C TYR A 92 7.30 -5.18 -12.01
N LEU A 93 7.01 -4.05 -11.35
CA LEU A 93 6.49 -2.83 -11.98
C LEU A 93 7.31 -2.34 -13.19
N PRO A 94 8.65 -2.37 -13.18
CA PRO A 94 9.44 -1.99 -14.36
C PRO A 94 9.21 -2.88 -15.59
N ALA A 95 8.68 -4.10 -15.44
CA ALA A 95 8.34 -4.99 -16.55
C ALA A 95 6.99 -4.66 -17.21
N LEU A 96 6.08 -3.96 -16.48
CA LEU A 96 4.72 -3.66 -16.96
C LEU A 96 4.66 -2.90 -18.30
N PRO A 97 5.51 -1.88 -18.56
CA PRO A 97 5.48 -1.21 -19.86
C PRO A 97 5.73 -2.18 -21.03
N GLY A 98 6.66 -3.13 -20.88
CA GLY A 98 6.91 -4.16 -21.89
C GLY A 98 5.70 -5.08 -22.10
N VAL A 99 5.03 -5.48 -21.01
CA VAL A 99 3.80 -6.29 -21.08
C VAL A 99 2.67 -5.51 -21.76
N ALA A 100 2.47 -4.25 -21.39
CA ALA A 100 1.44 -3.39 -21.98
C ALA A 100 1.67 -3.16 -23.48
N LEU A 101 2.92 -2.89 -23.88
CA LEU A 101 3.29 -2.73 -25.29
C LEU A 101 3.07 -4.02 -26.09
N SER A 102 3.40 -5.18 -25.52
CA SER A 102 3.16 -6.48 -26.19
C SER A 102 1.66 -6.71 -26.46
N ALA A 103 0.80 -6.40 -25.47
CA ALA A 103 -0.66 -6.49 -25.65
C ALA A 103 -1.16 -5.48 -26.69
N ALA A 104 -0.71 -4.22 -26.61
CA ALA A 104 -1.10 -3.15 -27.53
C ALA A 104 -0.68 -3.46 -28.98
N MET A 105 0.53 -3.96 -29.20
CA MET A 105 1.02 -4.35 -30.53
C MET A 105 0.19 -5.48 -31.13
N LEU A 106 -0.22 -6.49 -30.35
CA LEU A 106 -1.09 -7.54 -30.85
C LEU A 106 -2.46 -6.99 -31.25
N LEU A 107 -3.08 -6.18 -30.40
CA LEU A 107 -4.41 -5.62 -30.65
C LEU A 107 -4.41 -4.64 -31.82
N ALA A 108 -3.38 -3.79 -31.94
CA ALA A 108 -3.23 -2.88 -33.08
C ALA A 108 -3.08 -3.63 -34.40
N ARG A 109 -2.25 -4.68 -34.43
CA ARG A 109 -2.11 -5.54 -35.62
C ARG A 109 -3.36 -6.33 -35.93
N ALA A 110 -4.14 -6.70 -34.94
CA ALA A 110 -5.42 -7.40 -35.12
C ALA A 110 -6.47 -6.57 -35.88
N LEU A 111 -6.28 -5.24 -36.02
CA LEU A 111 -7.13 -4.39 -36.86
C LEU A 111 -6.84 -4.55 -38.37
N GLN A 112 -5.68 -5.08 -38.74
CA GLN A 112 -5.21 -5.11 -40.10
C GLN A 112 -4.81 -6.51 -40.61
N ASP A 113 -4.57 -7.47 -39.70
CA ASP A 113 -4.08 -8.80 -39.98
C ASP A 113 -4.93 -9.89 -39.36
N GLU A 114 -5.48 -10.76 -40.21
CA GLU A 114 -6.34 -11.87 -39.77
C GLU A 114 -5.63 -12.88 -38.84
N GLY A 115 -4.33 -13.09 -39.01
CA GLY A 115 -3.55 -13.96 -38.13
C GLY A 115 -3.37 -13.36 -36.73
N ALA A 116 -3.14 -12.04 -36.66
CA ALA A 116 -3.12 -11.30 -35.43
C ALA A 116 -4.48 -11.30 -34.75
N LEU A 117 -5.54 -11.10 -35.53
CA LEU A 117 -6.93 -11.12 -35.02
C LEU A 117 -7.30 -12.48 -34.40
N ARG A 118 -6.94 -13.59 -35.09
CA ARG A 118 -7.14 -14.92 -34.51
C ARG A 118 -6.36 -15.14 -33.22
N GLN A 119 -5.13 -14.67 -33.17
CA GLN A 119 -4.29 -14.77 -31.95
C GLN A 119 -4.84 -13.90 -30.82
N ALA A 120 -5.24 -12.66 -31.10
CA ALA A 120 -5.87 -11.76 -30.14
C ALA A 120 -7.17 -12.37 -29.59
N ALA A 121 -8.05 -12.88 -30.46
CA ALA A 121 -9.30 -13.52 -30.06
C ALA A 121 -9.05 -14.74 -29.17
N ARG A 122 -8.09 -15.61 -29.50
CA ARG A 122 -7.79 -16.79 -28.68
C ARG A 122 -7.25 -16.40 -27.30
N SER A 123 -6.28 -15.51 -27.23
CA SER A 123 -5.68 -15.10 -25.96
C SER A 123 -6.67 -14.31 -25.10
N THR A 124 -7.50 -13.47 -25.70
CA THR A 124 -8.58 -12.76 -25.00
C THR A 124 -9.65 -13.72 -24.48
N THR A 125 -10.05 -14.75 -25.27
CA THR A 125 -11.02 -15.75 -24.81
C THR A 125 -10.58 -16.44 -23.53
N VAL A 126 -9.32 -16.85 -23.44
CA VAL A 126 -8.78 -17.52 -22.23
C VAL A 126 -8.92 -16.60 -21.01
N VAL A 127 -8.47 -15.35 -21.12
CA VAL A 127 -8.53 -14.39 -20.01
C VAL A 127 -9.98 -13.99 -19.70
N ALA A 128 -10.82 -13.83 -20.70
CA ALA A 128 -12.24 -13.51 -20.51
C ALA A 128 -12.98 -14.59 -19.71
N VAL A 129 -12.69 -15.86 -19.98
CA VAL A 129 -13.23 -16.97 -19.20
C VAL A 129 -12.73 -16.91 -17.76
N VAL A 130 -11.43 -16.68 -17.55
CA VAL A 130 -10.84 -16.52 -16.21
C VAL A 130 -11.48 -15.34 -15.48
N MET A 131 -11.67 -14.19 -16.15
CA MET A 131 -12.38 -13.03 -15.60
C MET A 131 -13.80 -13.39 -15.15
N GLY A 132 -14.53 -14.08 -16.01
CA GLY A 132 -15.90 -14.53 -15.70
C GLY A 132 -15.94 -15.43 -14.47
N VAL A 133 -15.08 -16.45 -14.44
CA VAL A 133 -14.99 -17.39 -13.31
C VAL A 133 -14.59 -16.66 -12.02
N LEU A 134 -13.56 -15.80 -12.05
CA LEU A 134 -13.15 -15.02 -10.88
C LEU A 134 -14.24 -14.05 -10.45
N GLY A 135 -14.94 -13.41 -11.39
CA GLY A 135 -16.06 -12.53 -11.11
C GLY A 135 -17.19 -13.26 -10.39
N VAL A 136 -17.62 -14.39 -10.93
CA VAL A 136 -18.67 -15.23 -10.30
C VAL A 136 -18.20 -15.78 -8.96
N ALA A 137 -16.98 -16.28 -8.87
CA ALA A 137 -16.43 -16.76 -7.60
C ALA A 137 -16.40 -15.66 -6.53
N THR A 138 -16.03 -14.43 -6.91
CA THR A 138 -16.05 -13.28 -5.99
C THR A 138 -17.46 -12.94 -5.54
N LEU A 139 -18.46 -13.06 -6.40
CA LEU A 139 -19.87 -12.84 -6.06
C LEU A 139 -20.41 -13.92 -5.09
N VAL A 140 -20.04 -15.18 -5.31
CA VAL A 140 -20.51 -16.33 -4.51
C VAL A 140 -19.80 -16.44 -3.17
N LEU A 141 -18.49 -16.14 -3.15
CA LEU A 141 -17.64 -16.31 -1.96
C LEU A 141 -17.44 -14.99 -1.20
N ALA A 142 -18.21 -13.95 -1.50
CA ALA A 142 -18.03 -12.62 -0.90
C ALA A 142 -18.06 -12.65 0.63
N ASP A 143 -18.87 -13.51 1.23
CA ASP A 143 -19.03 -13.62 2.69
C ASP A 143 -17.95 -14.47 3.34
N VAL A 144 -17.24 -15.33 2.58
CA VAL A 144 -16.30 -16.33 3.13
C VAL A 144 -14.85 -15.84 3.11
N ALA A 145 -14.47 -15.09 2.07
CA ALA A 145 -13.07 -14.80 1.76
C ALA A 145 -12.39 -13.76 2.68
N PHE A 146 -13.14 -12.96 3.45
CA PHE A 146 -12.60 -11.77 4.14
C PHE A 146 -12.63 -11.81 5.66
N VAL A 147 -12.87 -12.98 6.26
CA VAL A 147 -13.00 -13.15 7.72
C VAL A 147 -11.72 -12.82 8.49
N GLN A 148 -10.54 -12.83 7.85
CA GLN A 148 -9.24 -12.70 8.54
C GLN A 148 -8.54 -11.35 8.37
N VAL A 149 -9.08 -10.39 7.63
CA VAL A 149 -8.45 -9.08 7.47
C VAL A 149 -8.83 -8.19 8.66
N GLN A 150 -7.85 -7.68 9.39
CA GLN A 150 -8.07 -6.70 10.46
C GLN A 150 -8.50 -5.35 9.84
N LEU A 151 -9.80 -5.19 9.70
CA LEU A 151 -10.45 -3.97 9.21
C LEU A 151 -11.25 -3.35 10.35
N SER A 152 -11.35 -2.01 10.35
CA SER A 152 -12.28 -1.32 11.23
C SER A 152 -13.74 -1.73 10.96
N PRO A 153 -14.65 -1.55 11.93
CA PRO A 153 -16.07 -1.83 11.73
C PRO A 153 -16.65 -1.11 10.50
N GLN A 154 -16.23 0.14 10.26
CA GLN A 154 -16.70 0.93 9.12
C GLN A 154 -16.20 0.38 7.76
N ALA A 155 -14.94 -0.06 7.69
CA ALA A 155 -14.42 -0.68 6.49
C ALA A 155 -15.08 -2.06 6.24
N ARG A 156 -15.31 -2.85 7.30
CA ARG A 156 -16.01 -4.14 7.20
C ARG A 156 -17.42 -4.00 6.63
N LEU A 157 -18.19 -3.02 7.07
CA LEU A 157 -19.55 -2.77 6.57
C LEU A 157 -19.59 -2.46 5.06
N ARG A 158 -18.50 -1.93 4.49
CA ARG A 158 -18.41 -1.58 3.07
C ARG A 158 -17.88 -2.71 2.19
N LEU A 159 -17.27 -3.71 2.80
CA LEU A 159 -16.59 -4.80 2.10
C LEU A 159 -17.51 -5.60 1.17
N PRO A 160 -18.76 -5.99 1.57
CA PRO A 160 -19.68 -6.70 0.68
C PRO A 160 -19.99 -5.92 -0.59
N GLY A 161 -20.22 -4.61 -0.49
CA GLY A 161 -20.46 -3.76 -1.66
C GLY A 161 -19.28 -3.71 -2.63
N VAL A 162 -18.05 -3.72 -2.10
CA VAL A 162 -16.83 -3.74 -2.92
C VAL A 162 -16.66 -5.09 -3.61
N THR A 163 -16.85 -6.20 -2.91
CA THR A 163 -16.72 -7.54 -3.49
C THR A 163 -17.78 -7.78 -4.55
N LEU A 164 -19.03 -7.42 -4.29
CA LEU A 164 -20.11 -7.50 -5.28
C LEU A 164 -19.82 -6.62 -6.51
N GLY A 165 -19.43 -5.37 -6.31
CA GLY A 165 -19.15 -4.45 -7.40
C GLY A 165 -17.95 -4.86 -8.26
N LEU A 166 -16.84 -5.28 -7.65
CA LEU A 166 -15.65 -5.76 -8.38
C LEU A 166 -15.94 -7.11 -9.05
N GLY A 167 -16.65 -8.02 -8.38
CA GLY A 167 -17.09 -9.30 -8.95
C GLY A 167 -17.97 -9.09 -10.18
N ALA A 168 -18.95 -8.18 -10.10
CA ALA A 168 -19.81 -7.82 -11.23
C ALA A 168 -19.01 -7.17 -12.37
N ALA A 169 -18.09 -6.26 -12.07
CA ALA A 169 -17.22 -5.63 -13.07
C ALA A 169 -16.33 -6.65 -13.79
N LEU A 170 -15.77 -7.61 -13.07
CA LEU A 170 -14.99 -8.71 -13.64
C LEU A 170 -15.86 -9.63 -14.50
N ALA A 171 -17.02 -10.05 -14.01
CA ALA A 171 -17.91 -10.94 -14.73
C ALA A 171 -18.43 -10.28 -16.02
N LEU A 172 -18.89 -9.02 -15.94
CA LEU A 172 -19.35 -8.25 -17.09
C LEU A 172 -18.21 -7.98 -18.08
N GLY A 173 -17.05 -7.55 -17.59
CA GLY A 173 -15.86 -7.33 -18.43
C GLY A 173 -15.43 -8.61 -19.16
N GLY A 174 -15.45 -9.75 -18.46
CA GLY A 174 -15.20 -11.06 -19.04
C GLY A 174 -16.22 -11.42 -20.12
N ALA A 175 -17.51 -11.23 -19.87
CA ALA A 175 -18.59 -11.49 -20.84
C ALA A 175 -18.45 -10.62 -22.10
N VAL A 176 -18.18 -9.32 -21.93
CA VAL A 176 -17.97 -8.38 -23.06
C VAL A 176 -16.72 -8.74 -23.84
N ALA A 177 -15.60 -9.04 -23.17
CA ALA A 177 -14.36 -9.46 -23.81
C ALA A 177 -14.52 -10.79 -24.57
N PHE A 178 -15.23 -11.76 -23.98
CA PHE A 178 -15.54 -13.03 -24.62
C PHE A 178 -16.40 -12.84 -25.86
N PHE A 179 -17.48 -12.05 -25.78
CA PHE A 179 -18.32 -11.71 -26.91
C PHE A 179 -17.50 -11.05 -28.04
N GLY A 180 -16.67 -10.05 -27.69
CA GLY A 180 -15.76 -9.40 -28.63
C GLY A 180 -14.82 -10.39 -29.31
N ALA A 181 -14.25 -11.33 -28.58
CA ALA A 181 -13.37 -12.37 -29.08
C ALA A 181 -14.10 -13.33 -30.04
N ARG A 182 -15.31 -13.74 -29.71
CA ARG A 182 -16.16 -14.61 -30.59
C ARG A 182 -16.59 -13.91 -31.88
N ARG A 183 -16.86 -12.61 -31.79
CA ARG A 183 -17.22 -11.78 -32.95
C ARG A 183 -16.05 -11.15 -33.67
N ARG A 184 -14.82 -11.36 -33.15
CA ARG A 184 -13.56 -10.79 -33.66
C ARG A 184 -13.57 -9.26 -33.71
N LEU A 185 -14.23 -8.62 -32.74
CA LEU A 185 -14.34 -7.17 -32.59
C LEU A 185 -13.25 -6.66 -31.62
N VAL A 186 -12.15 -6.15 -32.16
CA VAL A 186 -10.95 -5.75 -31.36
C VAL A 186 -11.29 -4.73 -30.28
N TRP A 187 -12.08 -3.71 -30.61
CA TRP A 187 -12.47 -2.68 -29.66
C TRP A 187 -13.35 -3.20 -28.52
N VAL A 188 -14.22 -4.17 -28.83
CA VAL A 188 -15.06 -4.81 -27.79
C VAL A 188 -14.23 -5.70 -26.88
N MET A 189 -13.24 -6.42 -27.43
CA MET A 189 -12.26 -7.16 -26.63
C MET A 189 -11.53 -6.22 -25.67
N ALA A 190 -10.99 -5.11 -26.19
CA ALA A 190 -10.25 -4.14 -25.38
C ALA A 190 -11.13 -3.48 -24.30
N ALA A 191 -12.36 -3.08 -24.66
CA ALA A 191 -13.31 -2.49 -23.72
C ALA A 191 -13.66 -3.45 -22.58
N GLY A 192 -13.93 -4.74 -22.88
CA GLY A 192 -14.21 -5.75 -21.87
C GLY A 192 -13.03 -5.97 -20.91
N LEU A 193 -11.80 -6.05 -21.44
CA LEU A 193 -10.59 -6.17 -20.61
C LEU A 193 -10.32 -4.91 -19.77
N ALA A 194 -10.67 -3.72 -20.28
CA ALA A 194 -10.46 -2.47 -19.57
C ALA A 194 -11.50 -2.20 -18.48
N LEU A 195 -12.71 -2.72 -18.59
CA LEU A 195 -13.88 -2.37 -17.77
C LEU A 195 -13.64 -2.43 -16.25
N PRO A 196 -12.94 -3.42 -15.67
CA PRO A 196 -12.68 -3.45 -14.23
C PRO A 196 -11.87 -2.27 -13.72
N VAL A 197 -11.00 -1.68 -14.53
CA VAL A 197 -10.09 -0.59 -14.12
C VAL A 197 -10.87 0.68 -13.75
N PRO A 198 -11.67 1.29 -14.64
CA PRO A 198 -12.47 2.46 -14.28
C PRO A 198 -13.58 2.15 -13.27
N ALA A 199 -14.08 0.91 -13.19
CA ALA A 199 -15.06 0.52 -12.18
C ALA A 199 -14.48 0.58 -10.74
N THR A 200 -13.18 0.29 -10.57
CA THR A 200 -12.54 0.20 -9.25
C THR A 200 -12.72 1.47 -8.39
N PRO A 201 -12.42 2.71 -8.84
CA PRO A 201 -12.58 3.89 -8.00
C PRO A 201 -14.04 4.15 -7.59
N PHE A 202 -15.01 3.81 -8.44
CA PHE A 202 -16.42 3.97 -8.10
C PHE A 202 -16.89 2.94 -7.06
N VAL A 203 -16.44 1.71 -7.20
CA VAL A 203 -16.83 0.60 -6.34
C VAL A 203 -16.06 0.62 -5.02
N ALA A 204 -14.75 0.79 -5.08
CA ALA A 204 -13.89 0.68 -3.92
C ALA A 204 -13.59 2.03 -3.24
N GLY A 205 -13.93 3.18 -3.83
CA GLY A 205 -13.53 4.50 -3.35
C GLY A 205 -13.90 4.74 -1.89
N ARG A 206 -15.16 4.50 -1.51
CA ARG A 206 -15.63 4.68 -0.12
C ARG A 206 -14.99 3.68 0.86
N PHE A 207 -14.67 2.48 0.42
CA PHE A 207 -13.95 1.50 1.22
C PHE A 207 -12.50 1.92 1.43
N LEU A 208 -11.82 2.34 0.36
CA LEU A 208 -10.45 2.83 0.44
C LEU A 208 -10.35 4.09 1.31
N GLU A 209 -11.35 4.97 1.26
CA GLU A 209 -11.43 6.13 2.14
C GLU A 209 -11.55 5.70 3.61
N ALA A 210 -12.40 4.72 3.92
CA ALA A 210 -12.51 4.19 5.29
C ALA A 210 -11.17 3.59 5.76
N VAL A 211 -10.52 2.77 4.94
CA VAL A 211 -9.20 2.20 5.24
C VAL A 211 -8.13 3.29 5.39
N ALA A 212 -8.17 4.32 4.56
CA ALA A 212 -7.23 5.44 4.65
C ALA A 212 -7.42 6.23 5.95
N ARG A 213 -8.65 6.48 6.37
CA ARG A 213 -8.96 7.12 7.68
C ARG A 213 -8.44 6.28 8.84
N ASP A 214 -8.67 4.97 8.82
CA ASP A 214 -8.21 4.05 9.86
C ASP A 214 -6.68 4.04 10.00
N ARG A 215 -5.96 4.25 8.91
CA ARG A 215 -4.49 4.31 8.89
C ARG A 215 -3.92 5.71 9.08
N SER A 216 -4.76 6.73 8.98
CA SER A 216 -4.40 8.13 9.18
C SER A 216 -4.41 8.51 10.66
N SER A 217 -3.52 9.41 11.06
CA SER A 217 -3.54 10.02 12.39
C SER A 217 -4.30 11.36 12.41
N ARG A 218 -5.09 11.66 11.37
CA ARG A 218 -5.80 12.95 11.25
C ARG A 218 -6.73 13.20 12.43
N ASP A 219 -7.58 12.23 12.74
CA ASP A 219 -8.56 12.35 13.82
C ASP A 219 -7.88 12.37 15.20
N LEU A 220 -6.78 11.60 15.36
CA LEU A 220 -5.96 11.64 16.57
C LEU A 220 -5.32 13.02 16.75
N ALA A 221 -4.75 13.59 15.69
CA ALA A 221 -4.15 14.93 15.73
C ALA A 221 -5.19 16.00 16.05
N ALA A 222 -6.37 15.97 15.42
CA ALA A 222 -7.44 16.93 15.67
C ALA A 222 -7.90 16.90 17.13
N ARG A 223 -8.05 15.70 17.72
CA ARG A 223 -8.43 15.55 19.15
C ARG A 223 -7.32 16.00 20.09
N ILE A 224 -6.05 15.72 19.78
CA ILE A 224 -4.92 16.21 20.56
C ILE A 224 -4.91 17.74 20.53
N GLU A 225 -5.07 18.35 19.36
CA GLU A 225 -5.05 19.80 19.20
C GLU A 225 -6.23 20.47 19.91
N ALA A 226 -7.42 19.87 19.86
CA ALA A 226 -8.60 20.37 20.57
C ALA A 226 -8.45 20.29 22.10
N ALA A 227 -7.82 19.23 22.63
CA ALA A 227 -7.65 19.02 24.07
C ALA A 227 -6.45 19.76 24.66
N ALA A 228 -5.40 19.96 23.87
CA ALA A 228 -4.14 20.55 24.30
C ALA A 228 -3.46 21.29 23.13
N PRO A 229 -3.98 22.48 22.76
CA PRO A 229 -3.42 23.26 21.64
C PRO A 229 -1.93 23.55 21.84
N GLY A 230 -1.13 23.31 20.83
CA GLY A 230 0.30 23.55 20.85
C GLY A 230 1.12 22.67 21.81
N ALA A 231 0.54 21.74 22.55
CA ALA A 231 1.23 20.89 23.49
C ALA A 231 2.30 20.03 22.80
N ARG A 232 3.43 19.80 23.49
CA ARG A 232 4.44 18.85 23.04
C ARG A 232 3.84 17.45 22.96
N VAL A 233 4.21 16.68 21.92
CA VAL A 233 3.74 15.32 21.74
C VAL A 233 4.91 14.34 21.82
N VAL A 234 4.76 13.32 22.67
CA VAL A 234 5.74 12.27 22.92
C VAL A 234 5.13 10.91 22.59
N GLY A 235 5.69 10.23 21.59
CA GLY A 235 5.39 8.83 21.30
C GLY A 235 6.16 7.90 22.25
N VAL A 236 5.44 7.07 22.98
CA VAL A 236 6.01 6.10 23.94
C VAL A 236 6.08 4.72 23.26
N ALA A 237 7.24 4.36 22.73
CA ALA A 237 7.42 3.19 21.87
C ALA A 237 6.31 3.06 20.82
N ALA A 238 5.87 4.21 20.30
CA ALA A 238 4.80 4.34 19.33
C ALA A 238 5.02 5.61 18.48
N TYR A 239 4.92 5.47 17.17
CA TYR A 239 5.07 6.61 16.26
C TYR A 239 4.02 6.50 15.14
N PRO A 240 2.83 7.10 15.32
CA PRO A 240 1.87 7.21 14.23
C PRO A 240 2.47 8.11 13.13
N THR A 241 2.86 7.52 12.01
CA THR A 241 3.72 8.18 11.00
C THR A 241 3.16 9.48 10.44
N SER A 242 1.84 9.59 10.30
CA SER A 242 1.18 10.80 9.79
C SER A 242 0.87 11.84 10.88
N LEU A 243 1.09 11.54 12.16
CA LEU A 243 0.76 12.44 13.27
C LEU A 243 1.53 13.77 13.19
N ARG A 244 2.83 13.71 12.91
CA ARG A 244 3.67 14.90 12.72
C ARG A 244 3.15 15.80 11.60
N TYR A 245 2.69 15.21 10.50
CA TYR A 245 2.16 15.96 9.36
C TYR A 245 0.92 16.77 9.74
N TYR A 246 -0.03 16.14 10.44
CA TYR A 246 -1.29 16.82 10.82
C TYR A 246 -1.14 17.79 11.98
N LEU A 247 -0.14 17.60 12.85
CA LEU A 247 0.14 18.52 13.96
C LEU A 247 1.04 19.69 13.53
N ASP A 248 1.67 19.61 12.35
CA ASP A 248 2.64 20.57 11.82
C ASP A 248 3.75 20.94 12.83
N ARG A 249 4.13 19.96 13.67
CA ARG A 249 5.19 20.12 14.66
C ARG A 249 5.89 18.79 14.96
N PRO A 250 7.13 18.83 15.49
CA PRO A 250 7.86 17.63 15.83
C PRO A 250 7.13 16.77 16.86
N VAL A 251 7.07 15.47 16.60
CA VAL A 251 6.65 14.45 17.56
C VAL A 251 7.91 13.77 18.06
N LEU A 252 8.17 13.86 19.37
CA LEU A 252 9.30 13.18 20.00
C LEU A 252 9.00 11.70 20.12
N LEU A 253 10.00 10.86 19.96
CA LEU A 253 9.87 9.42 20.10
C LEU A 253 10.78 8.91 21.22
N SER A 254 10.20 8.45 22.32
CA SER A 254 10.90 7.71 23.37
C SER A 254 10.89 6.22 23.02
N SER A 255 12.02 5.70 22.51
CA SER A 255 12.16 4.31 22.08
C SER A 255 13.58 3.80 22.30
N ARG A 256 13.70 2.50 22.62
CA ARG A 256 15.01 1.84 22.73
C ARG A 256 15.63 1.54 21.37
N THR A 257 14.84 1.15 20.40
CA THR A 257 15.28 0.60 19.11
C THR A 257 14.98 1.49 17.91
N ALA A 258 14.09 2.47 18.06
CA ALA A 258 13.60 3.35 16.99
C ALA A 258 12.89 2.62 15.81
N VAL A 259 12.52 1.35 15.96
CA VAL A 259 11.83 0.55 14.92
C VAL A 259 10.47 1.14 14.53
N GLU A 260 9.89 1.95 15.40
CA GLU A 260 8.62 2.64 15.19
C GLU A 260 8.69 3.65 14.03
N LEU A 261 9.88 4.16 13.71
CA LEU A 261 10.12 5.08 12.60
C LEU A 261 10.11 4.38 11.24
N THR A 262 10.12 3.05 11.20
CA THR A 262 10.10 2.21 9.98
C THR A 262 11.26 2.50 9.00
N SER A 263 12.29 3.22 9.41
CA SER A 263 13.46 3.56 8.62
C SER A 263 14.64 2.68 9.01
N ASN A 264 15.07 1.78 8.14
CA ASN A 264 16.25 0.94 8.39
C ASN A 264 17.50 1.77 8.66
N TYR A 265 17.66 2.91 7.98
CA TYR A 265 18.77 3.82 8.17
C TYR A 265 18.83 4.39 9.59
N VAL A 266 17.69 4.86 10.10
CA VAL A 266 17.59 5.40 11.46
C VAL A 266 17.72 4.30 12.51
N VAL A 267 17.09 3.14 12.28
CA VAL A 267 17.13 2.00 13.20
C VAL A 267 18.56 1.49 13.39
N SER A 268 19.31 1.31 12.31
CA SER A 268 20.70 0.84 12.36
C SER A 268 21.67 1.83 13.03
N ARG A 269 21.32 3.11 13.09
CA ARG A 269 22.10 4.19 13.67
C ARG A 269 21.37 4.93 14.79
N ALA A 270 20.46 4.27 15.49
CA ALA A 270 19.62 4.91 16.48
C ALA A 270 20.40 5.61 17.61
N ALA A 271 21.55 5.08 18.01
CA ALA A 271 22.43 5.68 19.01
C ALA A 271 23.02 7.02 18.53
N GLU A 272 23.52 7.05 17.29
CA GLU A 272 24.06 8.25 16.64
C GLU A 272 23.01 9.34 16.50
N PHE A 273 21.81 8.96 15.98
CA PHE A 273 20.71 9.91 15.83
C PHE A 273 20.22 10.49 17.14
N ARG A 274 20.27 9.75 18.25
CA ARG A 274 19.92 10.29 19.59
C ARG A 274 20.89 11.36 20.04
N GLY A 275 22.17 11.26 19.68
CA GLY A 275 23.21 12.22 20.04
C GLY A 275 23.15 13.54 19.25
N LEU A 276 22.38 13.62 18.17
CA LEU A 276 22.30 14.82 17.34
C LEU A 276 21.53 15.94 18.03
N PRO A 277 22.02 17.20 17.98
CA PRO A 277 21.25 18.36 18.45
C PRO A 277 19.88 18.43 17.76
N GLY A 278 18.83 18.67 18.54
CA GLY A 278 17.46 18.78 18.02
C GLY A 278 16.82 17.45 17.58
N SER A 279 17.48 16.31 17.79
CA SER A 279 16.91 15.01 17.45
C SER A 279 15.55 14.80 18.12
N PRO A 280 14.53 14.31 17.40
CA PRO A 280 13.27 13.92 18.01
C PRO A 280 13.34 12.57 18.73
N LEU A 281 14.43 11.81 18.55
CA LEU A 281 14.61 10.49 19.14
C LEU A 281 15.20 10.58 20.55
N ARG A 282 14.53 9.97 21.51
CA ARG A 282 14.90 9.94 22.94
C ARG A 282 15.11 8.50 23.42
N PRO A 283 15.90 8.28 24.48
CA PRO A 283 16.02 6.97 25.14
C PRO A 283 14.67 6.37 25.53
N GLY A 284 14.57 5.05 25.59
CA GLY A 284 13.29 4.36 25.81
C GLY A 284 12.60 4.62 27.15
N GLY A 285 13.36 5.04 28.18
CA GLY A 285 12.83 5.40 29.50
C GLY A 285 12.53 6.89 29.68
N TRP A 286 13.02 7.73 28.79
CA TRP A 286 12.97 9.19 28.90
C TRP A 286 11.55 9.76 29.06
N TRP A 287 10.54 9.12 28.52
CA TRP A 287 9.17 9.58 28.66
C TRP A 287 8.68 9.64 30.12
N ARG A 288 9.23 8.77 31.00
CA ARG A 288 8.90 8.81 32.45
C ARG A 288 9.51 10.03 33.12
N GLU A 289 10.74 10.38 32.75
CA GLU A 289 11.38 11.60 33.23
C GLU A 289 10.61 12.84 32.73
N ALA A 290 10.22 12.85 31.45
CA ALA A 290 9.41 13.92 30.87
C ALA A 290 8.04 14.04 31.51
N LEU A 291 7.40 12.92 31.90
CA LEU A 291 6.13 12.89 32.62
C LEU A 291 6.28 13.41 34.04
N ALA A 292 7.30 12.98 34.77
CA ALA A 292 7.56 13.41 36.13
C ALA A 292 7.93 14.91 36.21
N ALA A 293 8.78 15.38 35.29
CA ALA A 293 9.17 16.78 35.23
C ALA A 293 8.06 17.69 34.75
N CYS A 294 7.27 17.24 33.80
CA CYS A 294 6.20 17.99 33.14
C CYS A 294 6.49 19.48 32.93
N ALA A 295 7.67 19.80 32.39
CA ALA A 295 8.16 21.19 32.27
C ALA A 295 7.29 22.05 31.33
N GLU A 296 6.59 21.45 30.41
CA GLU A 296 5.64 22.08 29.49
C GLU A 296 4.44 21.14 29.22
N PRO A 297 3.29 21.69 28.79
CA PRO A 297 2.14 20.87 28.45
C PRO A 297 2.51 19.77 27.47
N THR A 298 2.39 18.50 27.86
CA THR A 298 2.86 17.37 27.07
C THR A 298 1.79 16.29 26.98
N VAL A 299 1.51 15.83 25.78
CA VAL A 299 0.62 14.71 25.46
C VAL A 299 1.48 13.48 25.12
N PHE A 300 1.13 12.34 25.71
CA PHE A 300 1.82 11.08 25.50
C PHE A 300 0.97 10.16 24.64
N VAL A 301 1.55 9.64 23.54
CA VAL A 301 0.89 8.73 22.61
C VAL A 301 1.53 7.35 22.74
N ALA A 302 0.72 6.35 23.09
CA ALA A 302 1.18 4.97 23.21
C ALA A 302 0.34 4.03 22.35
N ARG A 303 0.88 2.85 22.03
CA ARG A 303 0.13 1.82 21.31
C ARG A 303 -0.71 1.00 22.30
N SER A 304 -1.98 0.78 21.97
CA SER A 304 -2.91 -0.05 22.75
C SER A 304 -2.30 -1.44 23.05
N GLY A 305 -2.57 -1.97 24.25
CA GLY A 305 -2.04 -3.27 24.68
C GLY A 305 -0.55 -3.26 25.07
N ARG A 306 0.08 -2.09 25.23
CA ARG A 306 1.45 -1.98 25.74
C ARG A 306 1.45 -1.57 27.22
N PRO A 307 2.41 -2.04 28.04
CA PRO A 307 2.48 -1.70 29.47
C PRO A 307 2.50 -0.19 29.76
N ALA A 308 3.09 0.60 28.87
CA ALA A 308 3.09 2.07 29.00
C ALA A 308 1.67 2.68 29.04
N VAL A 309 0.68 2.03 28.44
CA VAL A 309 -0.72 2.48 28.48
C VAL A 309 -1.26 2.45 29.91
N GLU A 310 -0.99 1.39 30.65
CA GLU A 310 -1.44 1.26 32.04
C GLU A 310 -0.76 2.28 32.95
N GLU A 311 0.54 2.53 32.75
CA GLU A 311 1.28 3.54 33.51
C GLU A 311 0.73 4.95 33.23
N LEU A 312 0.48 5.29 31.97
CA LEU A 312 -0.06 6.60 31.57
C LEU A 312 -1.51 6.78 32.07
N ALA A 313 -2.35 5.75 32.00
CA ALA A 313 -3.74 5.81 32.42
C ALA A 313 -3.93 6.02 33.94
N ARG A 314 -2.92 5.64 34.76
CA ARG A 314 -2.96 5.90 36.21
C ARG A 314 -2.74 7.37 36.57
N VAL A 315 -2.08 8.13 35.70
CA VAL A 315 -1.59 9.48 36.02
C VAL A 315 -2.24 10.56 35.14
N LEU A 316 -2.62 10.20 33.91
CA LEU A 316 -3.14 11.14 32.94
C LEU A 316 -4.51 10.70 32.38
N PRO A 317 -5.41 11.65 32.08
CA PRO A 317 -6.66 11.33 31.41
C PRO A 317 -6.42 10.89 29.95
N LEU A 318 -7.24 9.95 29.49
CA LEU A 318 -7.32 9.61 28.07
C LEU A 318 -8.04 10.76 27.33
N ILE A 319 -7.37 11.37 26.35
CA ILE A 319 -7.93 12.46 25.57
C ILE A 319 -8.32 12.04 24.15
N ALA A 320 -7.67 11.02 23.62
CA ALA A 320 -7.96 10.55 22.28
C ALA A 320 -7.60 9.09 22.07
N ALA A 321 -8.35 8.44 21.18
CA ALA A 321 -8.01 7.15 20.60
C ALA A 321 -8.02 7.29 19.07
N GLY A 322 -7.04 6.72 18.40
CA GLY A 322 -6.88 6.85 16.94
C GLY A 322 -6.36 5.59 16.27
N GLY A 323 -6.64 5.48 14.97
CA GLY A 323 -6.34 4.30 14.16
C GLY A 323 -7.42 3.22 14.26
N ALA A 324 -7.29 2.18 13.43
CA ALA A 324 -8.19 1.03 13.48
C ALA A 324 -8.16 0.41 14.88
N ASP A 325 -9.34 0.12 15.45
CA ASP A 325 -9.53 -0.49 16.76
C ASP A 325 -8.81 0.26 17.92
N ALA A 326 -8.73 1.60 17.84
CA ALA A 326 -8.02 2.42 18.83
C ALA A 326 -6.56 2.00 19.05
N LYS A 327 -5.86 1.73 17.93
CA LYS A 327 -4.46 1.26 17.95
C LYS A 327 -3.51 2.19 18.70
N PHE A 328 -3.78 3.49 18.69
CA PHE A 328 -3.01 4.50 19.40
C PHE A 328 -3.90 5.25 20.37
N LEU A 329 -3.41 5.45 21.58
CA LEU A 329 -4.08 6.13 22.67
C LEU A 329 -3.24 7.36 23.06
N ALA A 330 -3.88 8.52 23.19
CA ALA A 330 -3.26 9.76 23.64
C ALA A 330 -3.73 10.12 25.04
N TYR A 331 -2.77 10.36 25.93
CA TYR A 331 -2.98 10.70 27.33
C TYR A 331 -2.41 12.07 27.65
N GLY A 332 -3.11 12.84 28.49
CA GLY A 332 -2.62 14.14 28.91
C GLY A 332 -3.65 15.27 28.71
N PRO A 333 -3.20 16.54 28.61
CA PRO A 333 -1.80 16.94 28.82
C PRO A 333 -1.37 16.79 30.30
N CYS A 334 -0.12 16.45 30.56
CA CYS A 334 0.46 16.84 31.85
C CYS A 334 0.63 18.35 31.86
N ARG A 335 0.50 18.98 33.00
CA ARG A 335 0.64 20.44 33.17
C ARG A 335 1.71 20.74 34.20
N PRO A 336 2.57 21.75 33.98
CA PRO A 336 3.55 22.18 34.97
C PRO A 336 2.88 22.51 36.30
N ALA A 337 3.50 22.11 37.40
CA ALA A 337 3.07 22.51 38.74
C ALA A 337 3.16 24.05 38.84
N GLY A 338 2.04 24.75 38.83
CA GLY A 338 1.95 26.21 38.84
C GLY A 338 1.22 26.86 37.67
N ALA A 339 0.92 26.12 36.61
CA ALA A 339 -0.04 26.59 35.60
C ALA A 339 -1.47 26.49 36.17
N GLY A 340 -1.89 27.58 36.84
CA GLY A 340 -3.18 27.68 37.48
C GLY A 340 -4.33 27.23 36.56
N ALA A 341 -5.34 26.63 37.15
CA ALA A 341 -6.61 26.32 36.53
C ALA A 341 -7.30 27.60 36.06
N GLY A 342 -6.86 28.11 34.92
CA GLY A 342 -7.54 29.19 34.18
C GLY A 342 -8.83 28.62 33.58
N ALA A 343 -9.88 28.79 34.29
CA ALA A 343 -11.29 28.87 33.93
C ALA A 343 -11.70 28.37 32.54
N GLY A 344 -12.29 27.24 32.54
CA GLY A 344 -13.23 26.76 31.54
C GLY A 344 -14.31 25.98 32.23
N THR A 345 -15.15 26.68 33.03
CA THR A 345 -16.41 26.10 33.53
C THR A 345 -17.25 25.74 32.30
N PRO A 346 -17.66 24.49 32.11
CA PRO A 346 -18.62 24.18 31.06
C PRO A 346 -19.94 24.88 31.41
N ALA A 347 -20.41 25.74 30.50
CA ALA A 347 -21.74 26.32 30.58
C ALA A 347 -22.77 25.17 30.67
N ARG A 348 -23.54 25.17 31.73
CA ARG A 348 -24.73 24.33 31.90
C ARG A 348 -25.69 24.63 30.73
N PRO A 349 -26.25 23.62 30.08
CA PRO A 349 -27.32 23.84 29.14
C PRO A 349 -28.55 24.30 29.91
N GLY A 350 -28.97 25.54 29.64
CA GLY A 350 -30.25 26.06 30.12
C GLY A 350 -31.40 25.26 29.51
N THR A 351 -32.28 24.80 30.34
CA THR A 351 -33.67 24.43 30.04
C THR A 351 -34.55 25.67 30.09
N PRO A 352 -35.70 25.73 29.47
CA PRO A 352 -36.43 24.83 28.56
C PRO A 352 -36.40 25.18 27.08
#